data_453891b0f64a3a04f9a51399280902e8
#
_entry.id   453891b0f64a3a04f9a51399280902e8
#
_cell.length_a   1.000
_cell.length_b   1.000
_cell.length_c   1.000
_cell.angle_alpha   90.00
_cell.angle_beta   90.00
_cell.angle_gamma   90.00
#
_symmetry.space_group_name_H-M   'P 1'
#
loop_
_entity.id
_entity.type
_entity.pdbx_description
1 polymer ?
#
loop_
_entity_poly.entity_id
_entity_poly.type
_entity_poly.pdbx_seq_one_letter_code
_entity_poly.pdbx_strand_id
1 'polypeptide(L)'
;MESRQRFLRGFLWMSLGMALFFTAEFALEWHGAGHPGAELLSWTGNNNAKLVDLMSPMARAYNNVLAMLIATIGLAIPLTANMHTPKLIDMFLRDRTNQIMLGACAIGAAHVLWSAWLVGPGFAPMWAIRLSVFGTLLGWAALIPYFFYVVRFLDPSNILRRLRADVVEAIDLVQRGKLDPEEAQNIIHERMHQTGTIVIKSIDRADRSVALEGIWGLKLILQDYGERKALMPAAWFKVDRRDFVGASQEALQVINEERNWFELRVMTQFFLAYQGALARSTDAIPAISDATRVVAALAVRRGDREAYVVATRFFHNYLREAIKRKDVHALFDLFYQYRTLASDLLDRPEELHALGQRFRYYAEQATAQGLTFAQQMAGYDLGWVALEAAAAASPSAPLVLSEMIALNHNGTHGPRMLLIKAKIVVGAGLIERKRGDLAQLVADNLADLPADLLAQAVAELSAVRERAFWEVTDRQVNVEWMAPEHRACLAPFAGLLGLG
;
A
#
# COMPACT_ATOMS: atom_id res chain seq x y z
N MET A 1 -19.15 16.58 -15.83
CA MET A 1 -20.51 16.91 -16.28
C MET A 1 -21.30 15.70 -16.77
N GLU A 2 -20.72 14.78 -17.51
CA GLU A 2 -21.42 13.58 -18.03
C GLU A 2 -22.02 12.65 -16.98
N SER A 3 -21.34 12.43 -15.84
CA SER A 3 -21.86 11.53 -14.79
C SER A 3 -23.15 12.05 -14.15
N ARG A 4 -23.27 13.36 -13.98
CA ARG A 4 -24.48 14.02 -13.45
C ARG A 4 -25.66 13.89 -14.43
N GLN A 5 -25.38 14.00 -15.73
CA GLN A 5 -26.40 13.83 -16.76
C GLN A 5 -26.86 12.36 -16.87
N ARG A 6 -25.97 11.39 -16.77
CA ARG A 6 -26.33 9.97 -16.76
C ARG A 6 -27.17 9.62 -15.53
N PHE A 7 -26.81 10.14 -14.36
CA PHE A 7 -27.61 9.95 -13.13
C PHE A 7 -29.00 10.55 -13.27
N LEU A 8 -29.12 11.79 -13.76
CA LEU A 8 -30.42 12.45 -13.97
C LEU A 8 -31.28 11.71 -14.99
N ARG A 9 -30.70 11.21 -16.08
CA ARG A 9 -31.42 10.38 -17.07
C ARG A 9 -31.90 9.07 -16.44
N GLY A 10 -31.06 8.39 -15.69
CA GLY A 10 -31.44 7.14 -14.97
C GLY A 10 -32.58 7.38 -14.00
N PHE A 11 -32.52 8.46 -13.22
CA PHE A 11 -33.57 8.85 -12.30
C PHE A 11 -34.90 9.17 -13.03
N LEU A 12 -34.87 9.92 -14.14
CA LEU A 12 -36.03 10.22 -14.95
C LEU A 12 -36.69 8.97 -15.54
N TRP A 13 -35.89 8.03 -16.09
CA TRP A 13 -36.39 6.77 -16.61
C TRP A 13 -37.00 5.89 -15.51
N MET A 14 -36.38 5.86 -14.33
CA MET A 14 -36.93 5.14 -13.18
C MET A 14 -38.24 5.75 -12.72
N SER A 15 -38.34 7.06 -12.61
CA SER A 15 -39.58 7.77 -12.21
C SER A 15 -40.71 7.58 -13.23
N LEU A 16 -40.39 7.63 -14.52
CA LEU A 16 -41.32 7.39 -15.60
C LEU A 16 -41.81 5.95 -15.60
N GLY A 17 -40.91 4.99 -15.45
CA GLY A 17 -41.24 3.56 -15.33
C GLY A 17 -42.14 3.25 -14.13
N MET A 18 -41.84 3.88 -12.99
CA MET A 18 -42.65 3.79 -11.78
C MET A 18 -44.07 4.36 -12.00
N ALA A 19 -44.17 5.54 -12.59
CA ALA A 19 -45.48 6.15 -12.88
C ALA A 19 -46.31 5.28 -13.83
N LEU A 20 -45.71 4.74 -14.88
CA LEU A 20 -46.35 3.85 -15.84
C LEU A 20 -46.79 2.55 -15.18
N PHE A 21 -45.95 1.96 -14.34
CA PHE A 21 -46.30 0.73 -13.61
C PHE A 21 -47.51 0.95 -12.67
N PHE A 22 -47.47 2.01 -11.87
CA PHE A 22 -48.57 2.31 -10.93
C PHE A 22 -49.90 2.64 -11.64
N THR A 23 -49.81 3.37 -12.77
CA THR A 23 -50.99 3.68 -13.57
C THR A 23 -51.57 2.44 -14.24
N ALA A 24 -50.71 1.56 -14.77
CA ALA A 24 -51.14 0.29 -15.38
C ALA A 24 -51.76 -0.65 -14.36
N GLU A 25 -51.17 -0.81 -13.20
CA GLU A 25 -51.67 -1.61 -12.10
C GLU A 25 -53.08 -1.12 -11.68
N PHE A 26 -53.23 0.17 -11.48
CA PHE A 26 -54.52 0.78 -11.15
C PHE A 26 -55.58 0.52 -12.23
N ALA A 27 -55.22 0.79 -13.52
CA ALA A 27 -56.14 0.58 -14.63
C ALA A 27 -56.62 -0.88 -14.76
N LEU A 28 -55.70 -1.85 -14.55
CA LEU A 28 -56.01 -3.27 -14.59
C LEU A 28 -56.95 -3.67 -13.45
N GLU A 29 -56.73 -3.20 -12.24
CA GLU A 29 -57.58 -3.49 -11.10
C GLU A 29 -58.96 -2.81 -11.23
N TRP A 30 -58.99 -1.56 -11.70
CA TRP A 30 -60.23 -0.82 -11.95
C TRP A 30 -61.11 -1.52 -12.97
N HIS A 31 -60.57 -1.91 -14.11
CA HIS A 31 -61.31 -2.66 -15.12
C HIS A 31 -61.66 -4.07 -14.65
N GLY A 32 -60.79 -4.76 -13.94
CA GLY A 32 -61.05 -6.09 -13.38
C GLY A 32 -62.16 -6.11 -12.32
N ALA A 33 -62.38 -5.00 -11.64
CA ALA A 33 -63.51 -4.80 -10.69
C ALA A 33 -64.84 -4.46 -11.38
N GLY A 34 -64.85 -4.33 -12.71
CA GLY A 34 -66.05 -4.05 -13.47
C GLY A 34 -66.55 -2.58 -13.41
N HIS A 35 -65.67 -1.66 -13.00
CA HIS A 35 -66.02 -0.24 -12.94
C HIS A 35 -65.85 0.42 -14.32
N PRO A 36 -66.85 1.21 -14.80
CA PRO A 36 -66.70 1.96 -16.04
C PRO A 36 -65.71 3.12 -15.86
N GLY A 37 -64.92 3.43 -16.92
CA GLY A 37 -63.91 4.49 -16.88
C GLY A 37 -64.41 5.87 -16.55
N ALA A 38 -65.72 6.16 -16.76
CA ALA A 38 -66.36 7.43 -16.42
C ALA A 38 -66.50 7.68 -14.91
N GLU A 39 -66.50 6.62 -14.08
CA GLU A 39 -66.59 6.76 -12.62
C GLU A 39 -65.26 7.11 -11.96
N LEU A 40 -64.16 7.05 -12.70
CA LEU A 40 -62.84 7.40 -12.22
C LEU A 40 -62.73 8.87 -11.74
N LEU A 41 -63.47 9.77 -12.37
CA LEU A 41 -63.53 11.19 -12.03
C LEU A 41 -64.48 11.53 -10.87
N SER A 42 -65.41 10.64 -10.54
CA SER A 42 -66.39 10.78 -9.44
C SER A 42 -65.99 9.97 -8.19
N TRP A 43 -64.80 9.41 -8.17
CA TRP A 43 -64.30 8.58 -7.09
C TRP A 43 -64.11 9.38 -5.81
N THR A 44 -65.14 9.46 -5.00
CA THR A 44 -65.13 10.08 -3.69
C THR A 44 -65.46 9.05 -2.63
N GLY A 45 -64.49 8.85 -1.77
CA GLY A 45 -64.34 7.94 -0.71
C GLY A 45 -65.55 7.39 0.04
N ASN A 46 -65.80 6.07 0.05
CA ASN A 46 -66.70 5.47 1.03
C ASN A 46 -66.12 4.20 1.67
N ASN A 47 -66.09 4.22 2.95
CA ASN A 47 -66.07 3.15 3.98
C ASN A 47 -65.25 1.86 3.78
N ASN A 48 -64.05 1.96 3.25
CA ASN A 48 -62.97 1.01 3.54
C ASN A 48 -62.10 1.49 4.70
N ALA A 49 -62.73 2.11 5.70
CA ALA A 49 -62.05 2.70 6.86
C ALA A 49 -61.00 1.74 7.48
N LYS A 50 -61.34 0.45 7.59
CA LYS A 50 -60.42 -0.58 8.11
C LYS A 50 -59.15 -0.76 7.26
N LEU A 51 -59.24 -0.64 5.92
CA LEU A 51 -58.09 -0.74 5.03
C LEU A 51 -57.24 0.53 5.08
N VAL A 52 -57.85 1.69 5.15
CA VAL A 52 -57.16 2.99 5.35
C VAL A 52 -56.44 3.02 6.69
N ASP A 53 -57.12 2.53 7.75
CA ASP A 53 -56.57 2.41 9.10
C ASP A 53 -55.38 1.45 9.16
N LEU A 54 -55.29 0.43 8.31
CA LEU A 54 -54.17 -0.49 8.19
C LEU A 54 -53.03 0.09 7.34
N MET A 55 -53.35 0.68 6.18
CA MET A 55 -52.38 1.14 5.20
C MET A 55 -51.67 2.43 5.64
N SER A 56 -52.37 3.36 6.29
CA SER A 56 -51.83 4.62 6.74
C SER A 56 -50.67 4.48 7.76
N PRO A 57 -50.82 3.67 8.83
CA PRO A 57 -49.70 3.41 9.75
C PRO A 57 -48.55 2.69 9.07
N MET A 58 -48.84 1.73 8.17
CA MET A 58 -47.81 1.00 7.42
C MET A 58 -46.99 1.94 6.51
N ALA A 59 -47.66 2.83 5.77
CA ALA A 59 -47.01 3.84 4.93
C ALA A 59 -46.13 4.78 5.77
N ARG A 60 -46.63 5.25 6.92
CA ARG A 60 -45.83 6.10 7.84
C ARG A 60 -44.62 5.35 8.41
N ALA A 61 -44.83 4.10 8.86
CA ALA A 61 -43.71 3.30 9.39
C ALA A 61 -42.63 3.05 8.35
N TYR A 62 -43.02 2.68 7.13
CA TYR A 62 -42.05 2.46 6.02
C TYR A 62 -41.27 3.72 5.65
N ASN A 63 -41.99 4.85 5.50
CA ASN A 63 -41.36 6.14 5.19
C ASN A 63 -40.42 6.62 6.32
N ASN A 64 -40.79 6.40 7.59
CA ASN A 64 -39.91 6.74 8.71
C ASN A 64 -38.64 5.91 8.73
N VAL A 65 -38.71 4.60 8.44
CA VAL A 65 -37.55 3.72 8.33
C VAL A 65 -36.66 4.13 7.15
N LEU A 66 -37.25 4.45 6.00
CA LEU A 66 -36.51 4.94 4.83
C LEU A 66 -35.80 6.26 5.14
N ALA A 67 -36.49 7.23 5.77
CA ALA A 67 -35.92 8.49 6.16
C ALA A 67 -34.75 8.31 7.14
N MET A 68 -34.90 7.42 8.14
CA MET A 68 -33.86 7.09 9.10
C MET A 68 -32.63 6.42 8.40
N LEU A 69 -32.87 5.52 7.45
CA LEU A 69 -31.82 4.89 6.65
C LEU A 69 -31.04 5.94 5.85
N ILE A 70 -31.73 6.81 5.11
CA ILE A 70 -31.11 7.87 4.33
C ILE A 70 -30.31 8.83 5.21
N ALA A 71 -30.88 9.23 6.36
CA ALA A 71 -30.19 10.09 7.32
C ALA A 71 -28.91 9.44 7.88
N THR A 72 -28.99 8.15 8.26
CA THR A 72 -27.84 7.41 8.77
C THR A 72 -26.73 7.29 7.71
N ILE A 73 -27.09 6.91 6.49
CA ILE A 73 -26.16 6.83 5.35
C ILE A 73 -25.58 8.22 5.04
N GLY A 74 -26.45 9.25 5.01
CA GLY A 74 -26.05 10.63 4.74
C GLY A 74 -25.10 11.23 5.78
N LEU A 75 -25.09 10.69 7.00
CA LEU A 75 -24.12 11.05 8.04
C LEU A 75 -22.86 10.18 7.99
N ALA A 76 -23.02 8.86 7.86
CA ALA A 76 -21.88 7.92 7.92
C ALA A 76 -20.91 8.07 6.75
N ILE A 77 -21.41 8.28 5.52
CA ILE A 77 -20.59 8.38 4.34
C ILE A 77 -19.69 9.62 4.34
N PRO A 78 -20.18 10.87 4.55
CA PRO A 78 -19.32 12.03 4.64
C PRO A 78 -18.33 11.96 5.79
N LEU A 79 -18.73 11.40 6.94
CA LEU A 79 -17.82 11.20 8.07
C LEU A 79 -16.66 10.28 7.69
N THR A 80 -16.93 9.12 7.10
CA THR A 80 -15.90 8.18 6.64
C THR A 80 -15.09 8.76 5.48
N ALA A 81 -15.71 9.49 4.57
CA ALA A 81 -15.03 10.18 3.46
C ALA A 81 -14.02 11.22 3.97
N ASN A 82 -14.38 12.00 4.99
CA ASN A 82 -13.47 12.94 5.63
C ASN A 82 -12.31 12.23 6.37
N MET A 83 -12.59 11.04 6.89
CA MET A 83 -11.58 10.23 7.57
C MET A 83 -10.55 9.63 6.61
N HIS A 84 -10.95 9.17 5.44
CA HIS A 84 -10.10 8.40 4.53
C HIS A 84 -9.89 9.08 3.18
N THR A 85 -10.95 9.21 2.37
CA THR A 85 -10.88 9.87 1.06
C THR A 85 -12.22 10.51 0.69
N PRO A 86 -12.24 11.79 0.26
CA PRO A 86 -13.49 12.47 -0.16
C PRO A 86 -14.22 11.76 -1.32
N LYS A 87 -13.49 10.99 -2.14
CA LYS A 87 -14.06 10.27 -3.29
C LYS A 87 -14.91 9.06 -2.90
N LEU A 88 -14.93 8.67 -1.62
CA LEU A 88 -15.78 7.60 -1.11
C LEU A 88 -17.26 7.85 -1.40
N ILE A 89 -17.68 9.12 -1.37
CA ILE A 89 -19.06 9.52 -1.71
C ILE A 89 -19.40 9.12 -3.14
N ASP A 90 -18.51 9.44 -4.10
CA ASP A 90 -18.71 9.09 -5.51
C ASP A 90 -18.72 7.57 -5.72
N MET A 91 -17.84 6.84 -5.02
CA MET A 91 -17.81 5.37 -5.07
C MET A 91 -19.12 4.77 -4.58
N PHE A 92 -19.66 5.29 -3.46
CA PHE A 92 -20.93 4.83 -2.89
C PHE A 92 -22.11 5.09 -3.83
N LEU A 93 -22.18 6.28 -4.42
CA LEU A 93 -23.26 6.66 -5.33
C LEU A 93 -23.23 5.90 -6.66
N ARG A 94 -22.06 5.45 -7.11
CA ARG A 94 -21.89 4.67 -8.34
C ARG A 94 -22.05 3.16 -8.13
N ASP A 95 -22.05 2.70 -6.89
CA ASP A 95 -22.17 1.27 -6.59
C ASP A 95 -23.57 0.76 -6.92
N ARG A 96 -23.64 -0.30 -7.74
CA ARG A 96 -24.90 -0.88 -8.23
C ARG A 96 -25.79 -1.38 -7.10
N THR A 97 -25.22 -1.98 -6.07
CA THR A 97 -25.98 -2.51 -4.92
C THR A 97 -26.67 -1.38 -4.17
N ASN A 98 -25.96 -0.27 -3.95
CA ASN A 98 -26.53 0.91 -3.32
C ASN A 98 -27.62 1.53 -4.18
N GLN A 99 -27.41 1.67 -5.50
CA GLN A 99 -28.42 2.21 -6.42
C GLN A 99 -29.69 1.36 -6.44
N ILE A 100 -29.54 0.03 -6.55
CA ILE A 100 -30.66 -0.91 -6.56
C ILE A 100 -31.42 -0.85 -5.22
N MET A 101 -30.71 -0.90 -4.10
CA MET A 101 -31.34 -0.93 -2.78
C MET A 101 -32.07 0.38 -2.47
N LEU A 102 -31.43 1.52 -2.68
CA LEU A 102 -32.06 2.84 -2.47
C LEU A 102 -33.22 3.05 -3.43
N GLY A 103 -33.07 2.65 -4.70
CA GLY A 103 -34.13 2.70 -5.69
C GLY A 103 -35.32 1.81 -5.32
N ALA A 104 -35.08 0.56 -4.93
CA ALA A 104 -36.13 -0.36 -4.49
C ALA A 104 -36.88 0.16 -3.25
N CYS A 105 -36.16 0.70 -2.26
CA CYS A 105 -36.75 1.32 -1.10
C CYS A 105 -37.62 2.54 -1.46
N ALA A 106 -37.15 3.39 -2.37
CA ALA A 106 -37.88 4.57 -2.81
C ALA A 106 -39.16 4.20 -3.59
N ILE A 107 -39.05 3.23 -4.51
CA ILE A 107 -40.21 2.70 -5.26
C ILE A 107 -41.23 2.05 -4.31
N GLY A 108 -40.74 1.24 -3.37
CA GLY A 108 -41.59 0.62 -2.36
C GLY A 108 -42.34 1.64 -1.51
N ALA A 109 -41.65 2.69 -1.05
CA ALA A 109 -42.28 3.78 -0.28
C ALA A 109 -43.35 4.51 -1.09
N ALA A 110 -43.04 4.84 -2.35
CA ALA A 110 -44.01 5.49 -3.26
C ALA A 110 -45.19 4.60 -3.55
N HIS A 111 -45.01 3.29 -3.76
CA HIS A 111 -46.07 2.31 -4.01
C HIS A 111 -47.04 2.17 -2.81
N VAL A 112 -46.49 2.10 -1.59
CA VAL A 112 -47.32 2.06 -0.37
C VAL A 112 -48.17 3.31 -0.22
N LEU A 113 -47.59 4.50 -0.48
CA LEU A 113 -48.35 5.77 -0.45
C LEU A 113 -49.42 5.80 -1.54
N TRP A 114 -49.09 5.38 -2.76
CA TRP A 114 -49.98 5.32 -3.89
C TRP A 114 -51.17 4.36 -3.58
N SER A 115 -50.89 3.15 -3.13
CA SER A 115 -51.89 2.17 -2.77
C SER A 115 -52.82 2.65 -1.65
N ALA A 116 -52.27 3.34 -0.62
CA ALA A 116 -53.04 3.93 0.46
C ALA A 116 -53.98 5.06 -0.04
N TRP A 117 -53.54 5.85 -1.03
CA TRP A 117 -54.32 6.94 -1.61
C TRP A 117 -55.46 6.42 -2.51
N LEU A 118 -55.26 5.28 -3.17
CA LEU A 118 -56.24 4.67 -4.06
C LEU A 118 -57.42 3.97 -3.31
N VAL A 119 -57.27 3.69 -2.03
CA VAL A 119 -58.37 3.08 -1.23
C VAL A 119 -59.48 4.09 -1.03
N GLY A 120 -60.61 3.82 -1.63
CA GLY A 120 -61.78 4.69 -1.59
C GLY A 120 -63.09 3.94 -1.40
N PRO A 121 -64.24 4.69 -1.43
CA PRO A 121 -65.53 4.11 -1.27
C PRO A 121 -65.88 3.26 -2.47
N GLY A 122 -66.25 2.06 -2.22
CA GLY A 122 -66.66 1.13 -3.30
C GLY A 122 -65.51 0.52 -4.10
N PHE A 123 -64.23 0.99 -3.93
CA PHE A 123 -63.10 0.40 -4.59
C PHE A 123 -61.92 0.23 -3.64
N ALA A 124 -61.35 -0.97 -3.63
CA ALA A 124 -60.09 -1.27 -2.93
C ALA A 124 -59.16 -2.05 -3.87
N PRO A 125 -57.98 -1.48 -4.24
CA PRO A 125 -57.04 -2.18 -5.11
C PRO A 125 -56.31 -3.29 -4.35
N MET A 126 -56.92 -4.46 -4.30
CA MET A 126 -56.47 -5.56 -3.45
C MET A 126 -55.12 -6.13 -3.85
N TRP A 127 -54.76 -6.11 -5.14
CA TRP A 127 -53.45 -6.56 -5.61
C TRP A 127 -52.35 -5.53 -5.25
N ALA A 128 -52.64 -4.23 -5.45
CA ALA A 128 -51.71 -3.17 -5.04
C ALA A 128 -51.47 -3.18 -3.53
N ILE A 129 -52.54 -3.41 -2.73
CA ILE A 129 -52.42 -3.55 -1.27
C ILE A 129 -51.56 -4.76 -0.89
N ARG A 130 -51.83 -5.95 -1.48
CA ARG A 130 -51.02 -7.17 -1.22
C ARG A 130 -49.58 -6.98 -1.62
N LEU A 131 -49.29 -6.37 -2.78
CA LEU A 131 -47.96 -6.06 -3.25
C LEU A 131 -47.25 -5.06 -2.32
N SER A 132 -47.98 -4.05 -1.83
CA SER A 132 -47.45 -3.07 -0.86
C SER A 132 -47.08 -3.74 0.48
N VAL A 133 -47.94 -4.64 1.01
CA VAL A 133 -47.62 -5.38 2.24
C VAL A 133 -46.39 -6.28 2.02
N PHE A 134 -46.39 -7.07 0.96
CA PHE A 134 -45.27 -7.94 0.62
C PHE A 134 -43.98 -7.15 0.39
N GLY A 135 -44.04 -6.06 -0.39
CA GLY A 135 -42.89 -5.18 -0.66
C GLY A 135 -42.36 -4.52 0.61
N THR A 136 -43.25 -4.13 1.54
CA THR A 136 -42.85 -3.58 2.85
C THR A 136 -42.10 -4.61 3.69
N LEU A 137 -42.63 -5.83 3.79
CA LEU A 137 -41.98 -6.91 4.54
C LEU A 137 -40.62 -7.30 3.91
N LEU A 138 -40.58 -7.39 2.59
CA LEU A 138 -39.34 -7.67 1.87
C LEU A 138 -38.32 -6.53 2.05
N GLY A 139 -38.79 -5.28 1.99
CA GLY A 139 -37.92 -4.09 2.23
C GLY A 139 -37.32 -4.12 3.63
N TRP A 140 -38.11 -4.44 4.65
CA TRP A 140 -37.58 -4.57 6.01
C TRP A 140 -36.62 -5.73 6.17
N ALA A 141 -36.93 -6.89 5.60
CA ALA A 141 -36.00 -8.03 5.61
C ALA A 141 -34.66 -7.71 4.91
N ALA A 142 -34.72 -6.90 3.86
CA ALA A 142 -33.50 -6.49 3.12
C ALA A 142 -32.67 -5.42 3.85
N LEU A 143 -33.24 -4.69 4.82
CA LEU A 143 -32.48 -3.66 5.58
C LEU A 143 -31.31 -4.24 6.36
N ILE A 144 -31.48 -5.42 6.97
CA ILE A 144 -30.43 -6.04 7.79
C ILE A 144 -29.20 -6.39 6.93
N PRO A 145 -29.32 -7.19 5.84
CA PRO A 145 -28.18 -7.47 4.98
C PRO A 145 -27.61 -6.21 4.31
N TYR A 146 -28.45 -5.23 4.00
CA TYR A 146 -27.97 -3.96 3.44
C TYR A 146 -27.18 -3.14 4.46
N PHE A 147 -27.58 -3.11 5.73
CA PHE A 147 -26.79 -2.47 6.78
C PHE A 147 -25.38 -3.08 6.87
N PHE A 148 -25.29 -4.40 6.91
CA PHE A 148 -23.98 -5.07 6.90
C PHE A 148 -23.18 -4.80 5.62
N TYR A 149 -23.85 -4.69 4.48
CA TYR A 149 -23.22 -4.29 3.23
C TYR A 149 -22.62 -2.88 3.33
N VAL A 150 -23.36 -1.89 3.84
CA VAL A 150 -22.87 -0.52 4.02
C VAL A 150 -21.69 -0.47 4.97
N VAL A 151 -21.75 -1.18 6.11
CA VAL A 151 -20.63 -1.26 7.06
C VAL A 151 -19.37 -1.82 6.37
N ARG A 152 -19.51 -2.91 5.61
CA ARG A 152 -18.39 -3.47 4.83
C ARG A 152 -17.93 -2.55 3.72
N PHE A 153 -18.82 -1.79 3.11
CA PHE A 153 -18.47 -0.83 2.07
C PHE A 153 -17.59 0.31 2.62
N LEU A 154 -17.88 0.76 3.84
CA LEU A 154 -17.17 1.84 4.51
C LEU A 154 -15.86 1.39 5.18
N ASP A 155 -15.60 0.09 5.28
CA ASP A 155 -14.35 -0.44 5.84
C ASP A 155 -13.15 -0.06 4.93
N PRO A 156 -12.15 0.65 5.47
CA PRO A 156 -10.98 1.10 4.71
C PRO A 156 -10.21 -0.04 4.03
N SER A 157 -10.12 -1.21 4.67
CA SER A 157 -9.44 -2.37 4.10
C SER A 157 -10.17 -2.88 2.84
N ASN A 158 -11.50 -2.85 2.83
CA ASN A 158 -12.28 -3.20 1.65
C ASN A 158 -12.13 -2.15 0.54
N ILE A 159 -12.02 -0.87 0.90
CA ILE A 159 -11.78 0.21 -0.07
C ILE A 159 -10.41 -0.01 -0.74
N LEU A 160 -9.35 -0.26 0.04
CA LEU A 160 -8.00 -0.53 -0.48
C LEU A 160 -7.98 -1.73 -1.43
N ARG A 161 -8.68 -2.81 -1.10
CA ARG A 161 -8.79 -4.00 -1.97
C ARG A 161 -9.50 -3.69 -3.29
N ARG A 162 -10.56 -2.87 -3.28
CA ARG A 162 -11.25 -2.43 -4.49
C ARG A 162 -10.36 -1.54 -5.36
N LEU A 163 -9.66 -0.57 -4.75
CA LEU A 163 -8.73 0.31 -5.48
C LEU A 163 -7.63 -0.50 -6.18
N ARG A 164 -7.10 -1.53 -5.50
CA ARG A 164 -6.14 -2.46 -6.08
C ARG A 164 -6.77 -3.25 -7.25
N ALA A 165 -7.97 -3.78 -7.08
CA ALA A 165 -8.67 -4.52 -8.12
C ALA A 165 -8.91 -3.66 -9.37
N ASP A 166 -9.33 -2.40 -9.19
CA ASP A 166 -9.51 -1.44 -10.29
C ASP A 166 -8.21 -1.22 -11.08
N VAL A 167 -7.05 -1.14 -10.40
CA VAL A 167 -5.74 -0.99 -11.05
C VAL A 167 -5.39 -2.24 -11.86
N VAL A 168 -5.54 -3.43 -11.27
CA VAL A 168 -5.25 -4.70 -11.96
C VAL A 168 -6.17 -4.89 -13.16
N GLU A 169 -7.46 -4.58 -13.02
CA GLU A 169 -8.44 -4.64 -14.11
C GLU A 169 -8.07 -3.68 -15.25
N ALA A 170 -7.67 -2.44 -14.93
CA ALA A 170 -7.25 -1.48 -15.95
C ALA A 170 -6.04 -1.99 -16.74
N ILE A 171 -5.04 -2.58 -16.09
CA ILE A 171 -3.89 -3.21 -16.73
C ILE A 171 -4.34 -4.36 -17.65
N ASP A 172 -5.21 -5.25 -17.16
CA ASP A 172 -5.75 -6.37 -17.95
C ASP A 172 -6.52 -5.92 -19.20
N LEU A 173 -7.33 -4.85 -19.07
CA LEU A 173 -8.11 -4.32 -20.17
C LEU A 173 -7.22 -3.69 -21.25
N VAL A 174 -6.14 -3.00 -20.87
CA VAL A 174 -5.15 -2.47 -21.81
C VAL A 174 -4.42 -3.60 -22.55
N GLN A 175 -3.98 -4.65 -21.83
CA GLN A 175 -3.33 -5.80 -22.45
C GLN A 175 -4.22 -6.49 -23.48
N ARG A 176 -5.54 -6.52 -23.24
CA ARG A 176 -6.53 -7.11 -24.15
C ARG A 176 -6.99 -6.15 -25.25
N GLY A 177 -6.46 -4.92 -25.31
CA GLY A 177 -6.87 -3.88 -26.26
C GLY A 177 -8.31 -3.39 -26.09
N LYS A 178 -8.88 -3.54 -24.88
CA LYS A 178 -10.27 -3.15 -24.55
C LYS A 178 -10.39 -1.78 -23.88
N LEU A 179 -9.28 -1.21 -23.45
CA LEU A 179 -9.21 0.10 -22.81
C LEU A 179 -8.05 0.87 -23.42
N ASP A 180 -8.28 2.14 -23.70
CA ASP A 180 -7.23 3.03 -24.18
C ASP A 180 -6.14 3.24 -23.10
N PRO A 181 -4.83 3.18 -23.45
CA PRO A 181 -3.75 3.37 -22.50
C PRO A 181 -3.81 4.68 -21.70
N GLU A 182 -4.17 5.80 -22.31
CA GLU A 182 -4.29 7.11 -21.64
C GLU A 182 -5.46 7.09 -20.63
N GLU A 183 -6.60 6.51 -20.99
CA GLU A 183 -7.72 6.36 -20.08
C GLU A 183 -7.36 5.46 -18.89
N ALA A 184 -6.65 4.36 -19.13
CA ALA A 184 -6.18 3.47 -18.08
C ALA A 184 -5.17 4.14 -17.16
N GLN A 185 -4.23 4.92 -17.70
CA GLN A 185 -3.29 5.72 -16.90
C GLN A 185 -4.02 6.67 -15.96
N ASN A 186 -5.04 7.38 -16.45
CA ASN A 186 -5.85 8.29 -15.62
C ASN A 186 -6.54 7.55 -14.46
N ILE A 187 -7.13 6.38 -14.74
CA ILE A 187 -7.74 5.52 -13.70
C ILE A 187 -6.69 5.14 -12.67
N ILE A 188 -5.54 4.64 -13.10
CA ILE A 188 -4.46 4.16 -12.23
C ILE A 188 -3.89 5.30 -11.38
N HIS A 189 -3.62 6.45 -11.98
CA HIS A 189 -3.16 7.64 -11.24
C HIS A 189 -4.12 8.01 -10.12
N GLU A 190 -5.42 8.01 -10.41
CA GLU A 190 -6.45 8.30 -9.43
C GLU A 190 -6.49 7.27 -8.31
N ARG A 191 -6.47 5.95 -8.63
CA ARG A 191 -6.52 4.87 -7.64
C ARG A 191 -5.27 4.82 -6.77
N MET A 192 -4.10 5.00 -7.33
CA MET A 192 -2.85 5.08 -6.57
C MET A 192 -2.83 6.28 -5.62
N HIS A 193 -3.28 7.44 -6.08
CA HIS A 193 -3.37 8.63 -5.23
C HIS A 193 -4.37 8.42 -4.07
N GLN A 194 -5.52 7.80 -4.33
CA GLN A 194 -6.50 7.45 -3.30
C GLN A 194 -5.90 6.49 -2.27
N THR A 195 -5.21 5.44 -2.72
CA THR A 195 -4.53 4.49 -1.85
C THR A 195 -3.48 5.18 -0.99
N GLY A 196 -2.61 6.00 -1.59
CA GLY A 196 -1.60 6.77 -0.85
C GLY A 196 -2.22 7.72 0.18
N THR A 197 -3.32 8.39 -0.16
CA THR A 197 -4.04 9.28 0.76
C THR A 197 -4.60 8.51 1.97
N ILE A 198 -5.17 7.31 1.75
CA ILE A 198 -5.67 6.46 2.84
C ILE A 198 -4.50 6.03 3.74
N VAL A 199 -3.39 5.56 3.15
CA VAL A 199 -2.19 5.15 3.90
C VAL A 199 -1.67 6.29 4.78
N ILE A 200 -1.46 7.49 4.20
CA ILE A 200 -0.94 8.65 4.93
C ILE A 200 -1.87 9.05 6.08
N LYS A 201 -3.18 9.13 5.84
CA LYS A 201 -4.15 9.45 6.88
C LYS A 201 -4.22 8.37 7.97
N SER A 202 -4.02 7.11 7.62
CA SER A 202 -3.97 6.01 8.59
C SER A 202 -2.71 6.08 9.45
N ILE A 203 -1.56 6.42 8.87
CA ILE A 203 -0.32 6.71 9.61
C ILE A 203 -0.53 7.89 10.58
N ASP A 204 -1.13 8.98 10.10
CA ASP A 204 -1.42 10.17 10.91
C ASP A 204 -2.31 9.89 12.12
N ARG A 205 -3.16 8.88 12.04
CA ARG A 205 -4.10 8.44 13.08
C ARG A 205 -3.61 7.25 13.89
N ALA A 206 -2.40 6.77 13.62
CA ALA A 206 -1.85 5.55 14.21
C ALA A 206 -2.71 4.29 13.95
N ASP A 207 -3.49 4.28 12.85
CA ASP A 207 -4.19 3.08 12.39
C ASP A 207 -3.22 2.18 11.63
N ARG A 208 -2.48 1.38 12.39
CA ARG A 208 -1.46 0.46 11.90
C ARG A 208 -2.02 -0.52 10.87
N SER A 209 -3.20 -1.08 11.15
CA SER A 209 -3.77 -2.16 10.32
C SER A 209 -4.05 -1.68 8.90
N VAL A 210 -4.74 -0.54 8.77
CA VAL A 210 -5.09 0.04 7.47
C VAL A 210 -3.85 0.56 6.74
N ALA A 211 -2.89 1.16 7.47
CA ALA A 211 -1.65 1.62 6.86
C ALA A 211 -0.86 0.47 6.23
N LEU A 212 -0.67 -0.64 6.95
CA LEU A 212 0.02 -1.83 6.43
C LEU A 212 -0.72 -2.48 5.27
N GLU A 213 -2.06 -2.61 5.34
CA GLU A 213 -2.88 -3.14 4.23
C GLU A 213 -2.66 -2.33 2.94
N GLY A 214 -2.64 -0.99 3.05
CA GLY A 214 -2.40 -0.11 1.90
C GLY A 214 -0.98 -0.24 1.34
N ILE A 215 0.04 -0.31 2.19
CA ILE A 215 1.44 -0.51 1.78
C ILE A 215 1.58 -1.86 1.05
N TRP A 216 1.03 -2.93 1.62
CA TRP A 216 1.04 -4.25 0.98
C TRP A 216 0.24 -4.27 -0.33
N GLY A 217 -0.89 -3.56 -0.38
CA GLY A 217 -1.66 -3.40 -1.62
C GLY A 217 -0.82 -2.78 -2.73
N LEU A 218 -0.09 -1.69 -2.46
CA LEU A 218 0.81 -1.05 -3.42
C LEU A 218 1.99 -1.95 -3.83
N LYS A 219 2.59 -2.70 -2.87
CA LYS A 219 3.63 -3.71 -3.16
C LYS A 219 3.11 -4.76 -4.14
N LEU A 220 1.92 -5.32 -3.87
CA LEU A 220 1.33 -6.35 -4.72
C LEU A 220 0.99 -5.83 -6.12
N ILE A 221 0.55 -4.56 -6.25
CA ILE A 221 0.34 -3.92 -7.56
C ILE A 221 1.66 -3.89 -8.36
N LEU A 222 2.78 -3.51 -7.74
CA LEU A 222 4.08 -3.50 -8.41
C LEU A 222 4.56 -4.89 -8.82
N GLN A 223 4.28 -5.90 -7.99
CA GLN A 223 4.62 -7.29 -8.30
C GLN A 223 3.82 -7.80 -9.50
N ASP A 224 2.51 -7.61 -9.48
CA ASP A 224 1.60 -8.01 -10.56
C ASP A 224 1.95 -7.28 -11.87
N TYR A 225 2.20 -5.97 -11.79
CA TYR A 225 2.59 -5.17 -12.95
C TYR A 225 3.93 -5.60 -13.55
N GLY A 226 4.93 -5.83 -12.71
CA GLY A 226 6.26 -6.24 -13.17
C GLY A 226 6.26 -7.56 -13.96
N GLU A 227 5.30 -8.47 -13.68
CA GLU A 227 5.11 -9.69 -14.48
C GLU A 227 4.51 -9.43 -15.86
N ARG A 228 3.77 -8.34 -16.00
CA ARG A 228 3.00 -7.99 -17.19
C ARG A 228 3.62 -6.86 -18.01
N LYS A 229 4.59 -6.13 -17.46
CA LYS A 229 5.21 -4.94 -18.06
C LYS A 229 5.69 -5.17 -19.50
N ALA A 230 6.34 -6.30 -19.75
CA ALA A 230 6.84 -6.65 -21.08
C ALA A 230 5.72 -6.86 -22.12
N LEU A 231 4.48 -7.12 -21.69
CA LEU A 231 3.32 -7.35 -22.54
C LEU A 231 2.52 -6.07 -22.81
N MET A 232 2.92 -4.94 -22.22
CA MET A 232 2.19 -3.68 -22.38
C MET A 232 2.52 -3.02 -23.73
N PRO A 233 1.51 -2.40 -24.38
CA PRO A 233 1.71 -1.74 -25.67
C PRO A 233 2.60 -0.49 -25.51
N ALA A 234 3.29 -0.10 -26.59
CA ALA A 234 4.21 1.05 -26.57
C ALA A 234 3.53 2.37 -26.12
N ALA A 235 2.25 2.55 -26.45
CA ALA A 235 1.48 3.72 -26.02
C ALA A 235 1.29 3.80 -24.50
N TRP A 236 1.32 2.67 -23.79
CA TRP A 236 1.27 2.60 -22.33
C TRP A 236 2.41 3.35 -21.63
N PHE A 237 3.56 3.43 -22.26
CA PHE A 237 4.76 4.04 -21.66
C PHE A 237 4.87 5.54 -21.98
N LYS A 238 3.92 6.10 -22.74
CA LYS A 238 3.90 7.53 -23.05
C LYS A 238 3.08 8.27 -21.99
N VAL A 239 3.73 9.13 -21.23
CA VAL A 239 3.10 9.98 -20.21
C VAL A 239 3.39 11.44 -20.54
N ASP A 240 2.49 12.33 -20.11
CA ASP A 240 2.61 13.77 -20.35
C ASP A 240 2.80 14.56 -19.03
N ARG A 241 2.87 15.89 -19.19
CA ARG A 241 3.10 16.81 -18.08
C ARG A 241 1.95 16.85 -17.05
N ARG A 242 0.74 16.46 -17.46
CA ARG A 242 -0.43 16.40 -16.57
C ARG A 242 -0.30 15.23 -15.57
N ASP A 243 0.36 14.17 -15.99
CA ASP A 243 0.55 12.98 -15.16
C ASP A 243 1.62 13.17 -14.08
N PHE A 244 2.62 14.04 -14.37
CA PHE A 244 3.75 14.33 -13.48
C PHE A 244 3.90 15.84 -13.25
N VAL A 245 2.97 16.39 -12.46
CA VAL A 245 2.99 17.82 -12.12
C VAL A 245 4.30 18.17 -11.39
N GLY A 246 5.02 19.15 -11.93
CA GLY A 246 6.31 19.58 -11.38
C GLY A 246 7.53 18.90 -12.00
N ALA A 247 7.37 17.88 -12.84
CA ALA A 247 8.47 17.31 -13.60
C ALA A 247 8.92 18.27 -14.72
N SER A 248 10.23 18.38 -14.94
CA SER A 248 10.78 19.09 -16.09
C SER A 248 10.53 18.31 -17.38
N GLN A 249 10.69 18.96 -18.52
CA GLN A 249 10.53 18.29 -19.82
C GLN A 249 11.56 17.18 -20.01
N GLU A 250 12.78 17.41 -19.55
CA GLU A 250 13.87 16.41 -19.56
C GLU A 250 13.53 15.20 -18.68
N ALA A 251 12.94 15.44 -17.50
CA ALA A 251 12.51 14.36 -16.61
C ALA A 251 11.42 13.51 -17.24
N LEU A 252 10.44 14.12 -17.94
CA LEU A 252 9.39 13.41 -18.67
C LEU A 252 9.97 12.59 -19.82
N GLN A 253 10.96 13.14 -20.55
CA GLN A 253 11.64 12.39 -21.59
C GLN A 253 12.30 11.13 -21.03
N VAL A 254 13.05 11.26 -19.92
CA VAL A 254 13.70 10.12 -19.24
C VAL A 254 12.65 9.09 -18.80
N ILE A 255 11.52 9.50 -18.20
CA ILE A 255 10.45 8.60 -17.78
C ILE A 255 9.91 7.80 -18.97
N ASN A 256 9.69 8.45 -20.12
CA ASN A 256 9.20 7.82 -21.33
C ASN A 256 10.23 6.86 -21.96
N GLU A 257 11.51 7.23 -21.98
CA GLU A 257 12.60 6.40 -22.49
C GLU A 257 12.84 5.17 -21.60
N GLU A 258 12.90 5.36 -20.27
CA GLU A 258 13.08 4.29 -19.28
C GLU A 258 11.81 3.46 -19.03
N ARG A 259 10.64 3.85 -19.56
CA ARG A 259 9.37 3.11 -19.43
C ARG A 259 8.99 2.78 -17.99
N ASN A 260 9.23 3.69 -17.06
CA ASN A 260 9.16 3.45 -15.62
C ASN A 260 8.13 4.33 -14.88
N TRP A 261 7.21 4.97 -15.61
CA TRP A 261 6.22 5.87 -15.03
C TRP A 261 5.37 5.22 -13.93
N PHE A 262 5.05 3.93 -14.11
CA PHE A 262 4.19 3.18 -13.18
C PHE A 262 4.91 2.95 -11.86
N GLU A 263 6.15 2.47 -11.91
CA GLU A 263 7.00 2.27 -10.75
C GLU A 263 7.25 3.59 -10.01
N LEU A 264 7.56 4.66 -10.72
CA LEU A 264 7.75 5.98 -10.15
C LEU A 264 6.49 6.45 -9.42
N ARG A 265 5.31 6.19 -9.97
CA ARG A 265 4.04 6.61 -9.38
C ARG A 265 3.77 5.91 -8.06
N VAL A 266 3.95 4.60 -8.00
CA VAL A 266 3.75 3.82 -6.76
C VAL A 266 4.82 4.16 -5.74
N MET A 267 6.08 4.22 -6.14
CA MET A 267 7.20 4.57 -5.25
C MET A 267 7.05 5.98 -4.67
N THR A 268 6.45 6.90 -5.41
CA THR A 268 6.10 8.22 -4.88
C THR A 268 5.10 8.14 -3.73
N GLN A 269 4.09 7.25 -3.80
CA GLN A 269 3.17 7.04 -2.69
C GLN A 269 3.90 6.44 -1.48
N PHE A 270 4.81 5.50 -1.68
CA PHE A 270 5.66 4.98 -0.61
C PHE A 270 6.51 6.07 0.03
N PHE A 271 7.11 6.95 -0.76
CA PHE A 271 7.93 8.03 -0.22
C PHE A 271 7.13 9.03 0.63
N LEU A 272 5.96 9.42 0.16
CA LEU A 272 5.06 10.30 0.92
C LEU A 272 4.61 9.63 2.24
N ALA A 273 4.27 8.34 2.19
CA ALA A 273 3.94 7.56 3.37
C ALA A 273 5.14 7.43 4.33
N TYR A 274 6.35 7.21 3.79
CA TYR A 274 7.58 7.13 4.57
C TYR A 274 7.88 8.43 5.33
N GLN A 275 7.73 9.57 4.68
CA GLN A 275 7.89 10.88 5.31
C GLN A 275 6.89 11.10 6.47
N GLY A 276 5.64 10.64 6.28
CA GLY A 276 4.62 10.65 7.35
C GLY A 276 4.96 9.70 8.49
N ALA A 277 5.44 8.50 8.17
CA ALA A 277 5.82 7.48 9.15
C ALA A 277 6.99 7.93 10.05
N LEU A 278 8.02 8.57 9.48
CA LEU A 278 9.13 9.16 10.24
C LEU A 278 8.68 10.21 11.27
N ALA A 279 7.49 10.79 11.10
CA ALA A 279 6.99 11.79 12.02
C ALA A 279 6.11 11.20 13.15
N ARG A 280 5.51 10.00 12.94
CA ARG A 280 4.40 9.53 13.79
C ARG A 280 4.32 8.04 14.06
N SER A 281 4.82 7.19 13.17
CA SER A 281 4.62 5.74 13.28
C SER A 281 5.83 4.97 12.80
N THR A 282 6.47 4.25 13.70
CA THR A 282 7.65 3.43 13.41
C THR A 282 7.32 2.17 12.60
N ASP A 283 6.11 1.61 12.74
CA ASP A 283 5.74 0.32 12.13
C ASP A 283 5.58 0.37 10.59
N ALA A 284 5.21 1.51 10.04
CA ALA A 284 5.10 1.67 8.58
C ALA A 284 6.47 1.78 7.89
N ILE A 285 7.52 2.19 8.62
CA ILE A 285 8.88 2.34 8.09
C ILE A 285 9.42 0.99 7.56
N PRO A 286 9.51 -0.08 8.38
CA PRO A 286 10.00 -1.37 7.90
C PRO A 286 9.10 -2.00 6.84
N ALA A 287 7.79 -1.73 6.87
CA ALA A 287 6.89 -2.23 5.83
C ALA A 287 7.15 -1.58 4.46
N ILE A 288 7.45 -0.29 4.41
CA ILE A 288 7.76 0.44 3.17
C ILE A 288 9.14 0.04 2.64
N SER A 289 10.15 -0.02 3.51
CA SER A 289 11.51 -0.39 3.13
C SER A 289 11.58 -1.84 2.64
N ASP A 290 10.92 -2.80 3.32
CA ASP A 290 10.76 -4.19 2.84
C ASP A 290 10.04 -4.26 1.50
N ALA A 291 8.91 -3.55 1.35
CA ALA A 291 8.18 -3.51 0.09
C ALA A 291 9.07 -3.03 -1.07
N THR A 292 9.84 -1.97 -0.85
CA THR A 292 10.76 -1.41 -1.84
C THR A 292 11.89 -2.40 -2.18
N ARG A 293 12.48 -3.06 -1.16
CA ARG A 293 13.48 -4.10 -1.35
C ARG A 293 12.96 -5.27 -2.18
N VAL A 294 11.78 -5.78 -1.84
CA VAL A 294 11.17 -6.91 -2.57
C VAL A 294 10.94 -6.55 -4.03
N VAL A 295 10.47 -5.33 -4.31
CA VAL A 295 10.28 -4.85 -5.68
C VAL A 295 11.62 -4.76 -6.42
N ALA A 296 12.67 -4.22 -5.78
CA ALA A 296 14.02 -4.16 -6.35
C ALA A 296 14.57 -5.56 -6.66
N ALA A 297 14.47 -6.51 -5.72
CA ALA A 297 14.92 -7.88 -5.89
C ALA A 297 14.20 -8.60 -7.04
N LEU A 298 12.88 -8.44 -7.14
CA LEU A 298 12.09 -9.01 -8.24
C LEU A 298 12.43 -8.37 -9.59
N ALA A 299 12.71 -7.07 -9.64
CA ALA A 299 13.15 -6.38 -10.84
C ALA A 299 14.49 -6.96 -11.33
N VAL A 300 15.46 -7.18 -10.44
CA VAL A 300 16.74 -7.85 -10.76
C VAL A 300 16.49 -9.24 -11.35
N ARG A 301 15.68 -10.07 -10.69
CA ARG A 301 15.39 -11.43 -11.16
C ARG A 301 14.73 -11.47 -12.54
N ARG A 302 13.92 -10.45 -12.87
CA ARG A 302 13.26 -10.30 -14.17
C ARG A 302 14.12 -9.65 -15.24
N GLY A 303 15.27 -9.09 -14.87
CA GLY A 303 16.14 -8.31 -15.77
C GLY A 303 15.58 -6.91 -16.08
N ASP A 304 14.61 -6.41 -15.29
CA ASP A 304 14.05 -5.06 -15.41
C ASP A 304 14.96 -4.05 -14.68
N ARG A 305 16.01 -3.62 -15.38
CA ARG A 305 17.00 -2.69 -14.83
C ARG A 305 16.40 -1.36 -14.43
N GLU A 306 15.46 -0.84 -15.19
CA GLU A 306 14.84 0.46 -14.96
C GLU A 306 14.00 0.44 -13.68
N ALA A 307 13.21 -0.61 -13.44
CA ALA A 307 12.46 -0.77 -12.19
C ALA A 307 13.40 -0.92 -10.97
N TYR A 308 14.52 -1.65 -11.12
CA TYR A 308 15.55 -1.75 -10.08
C TYR A 308 16.16 -0.38 -9.76
N VAL A 309 16.52 0.40 -10.78
CA VAL A 309 17.09 1.75 -10.60
C VAL A 309 16.09 2.67 -9.91
N VAL A 310 14.80 2.63 -10.29
CA VAL A 310 13.76 3.42 -9.60
C VAL A 310 13.68 3.03 -8.12
N ALA A 311 13.57 1.75 -7.80
CA ALA A 311 13.45 1.28 -6.42
C ALA A 311 14.66 1.71 -5.57
N THR A 312 15.89 1.57 -6.10
CA THR A 312 17.11 1.97 -5.40
C THR A 312 17.22 3.48 -5.22
N ARG A 313 16.79 4.29 -6.20
CA ARG A 313 16.69 5.76 -6.05
C ARG A 313 15.76 6.16 -4.90
N PHE A 314 14.63 5.45 -4.71
CA PHE A 314 13.75 5.71 -3.57
C PHE A 314 14.36 5.26 -2.24
N PHE A 315 15.12 4.17 -2.20
CA PHE A 315 15.93 3.84 -1.01
C PHE A 315 16.88 4.99 -0.64
N HIS A 316 17.53 5.61 -1.62
CA HIS A 316 18.40 6.77 -1.38
C HIS A 316 17.62 7.96 -0.79
N ASN A 317 16.38 8.16 -1.23
CA ASN A 317 15.53 9.20 -0.66
C ASN A 317 15.13 8.88 0.78
N TYR A 318 14.81 7.61 1.10
CA TYR A 318 14.52 7.18 2.47
C TYR A 318 15.72 7.36 3.39
N LEU A 319 16.92 6.95 2.98
CA LEU A 319 18.15 7.14 3.73
C LEU A 319 18.41 8.63 4.00
N ARG A 320 18.24 9.48 3.00
CA ARG A 320 18.40 10.93 3.16
C ARG A 320 17.41 11.52 4.17
N GLU A 321 16.15 11.12 4.12
CA GLU A 321 15.14 11.61 5.06
C GLU A 321 15.38 11.08 6.48
N ALA A 322 15.76 9.82 6.66
CA ALA A 322 16.14 9.24 7.94
C ALA A 322 17.34 9.98 8.57
N ILE A 323 18.38 10.23 7.80
CA ILE A 323 19.58 10.98 8.22
C ILE A 323 19.20 12.42 8.61
N LYS A 324 18.44 13.11 7.77
CA LYS A 324 17.97 14.48 8.00
C LYS A 324 17.17 14.62 9.30
N ARG A 325 16.34 13.62 9.60
CA ARG A 325 15.53 13.58 10.84
C ARG A 325 16.26 12.97 12.02
N LYS A 326 17.47 12.45 11.80
CA LYS A 326 18.29 11.75 12.80
C LYS A 326 17.55 10.55 13.41
N ASP A 327 16.75 9.86 12.59
CA ASP A 327 16.03 8.67 13.01
C ASP A 327 16.93 7.44 12.87
N VAL A 328 17.49 7.03 14.01
CA VAL A 328 18.44 5.92 14.11
C VAL A 328 17.76 4.57 13.77
N HIS A 329 16.52 4.37 14.22
CA HIS A 329 15.78 3.12 13.97
C HIS A 329 15.46 2.95 12.49
N ALA A 330 14.97 4.01 11.85
CA ALA A 330 14.71 4.00 10.41
C ALA A 330 15.99 3.74 9.61
N LEU A 331 17.12 4.31 10.04
CA LEU A 331 18.42 4.12 9.37
C LEU A 331 18.92 2.68 9.50
N PHE A 332 18.74 2.05 10.67
CA PHE A 332 19.11 0.64 10.87
C PHE A 332 18.27 -0.31 10.05
N ASP A 333 16.97 -0.08 9.98
CA ASP A 333 16.08 -0.86 9.11
C ASP A 333 16.52 -0.73 7.65
N LEU A 334 16.78 0.49 7.17
CA LEU A 334 17.24 0.70 5.79
C LEU A 334 18.57 -0.01 5.49
N PHE A 335 19.54 0.02 6.41
CA PHE A 335 20.80 -0.70 6.23
C PHE A 335 20.58 -2.21 6.21
N TYR A 336 19.68 -2.72 7.04
CA TYR A 336 19.30 -4.12 6.99
C TYR A 336 18.67 -4.53 5.66
N GLN A 337 17.75 -3.71 5.13
CA GLN A 337 17.11 -3.96 3.83
C GLN A 337 18.13 -3.87 2.68
N TYR A 338 19.09 -2.94 2.75
CA TYR A 338 20.18 -2.82 1.78
C TYR A 338 21.07 -4.07 1.78
N ARG A 339 21.46 -4.53 2.97
CA ARG A 339 22.23 -5.77 3.12
C ARG A 339 21.49 -6.96 2.52
N THR A 340 20.18 -7.06 2.81
CA THR A 340 19.34 -8.15 2.28
C THR A 340 19.20 -8.06 0.76
N LEU A 341 19.08 -6.86 0.19
CA LEU A 341 19.08 -6.67 -1.26
C LEU A 341 20.39 -7.09 -1.91
N ALA A 342 21.52 -6.88 -1.24
CA ALA A 342 22.83 -7.27 -1.74
C ALA A 342 22.93 -8.78 -2.00
N SER A 343 22.24 -9.61 -1.21
CA SER A 343 22.18 -11.07 -1.43
C SER A 343 21.51 -11.45 -2.76
N ASP A 344 20.56 -10.64 -3.24
CA ASP A 344 19.92 -10.82 -4.55
C ASP A 344 20.78 -10.33 -5.73
N LEU A 345 21.95 -9.70 -5.44
CA LEU A 345 22.87 -9.12 -6.43
C LEU A 345 24.21 -9.85 -6.55
N LEU A 346 24.38 -11.01 -5.87
CA LEU A 346 25.66 -11.72 -5.83
C LEU A 346 26.18 -12.13 -7.22
N ASP A 347 25.29 -12.36 -8.17
CA ASP A 347 25.57 -12.64 -9.59
C ASP A 347 25.58 -11.38 -10.49
N ARG A 348 25.42 -10.19 -9.90
CA ARG A 348 25.37 -8.89 -10.57
C ARG A 348 26.47 -7.97 -10.07
N PRO A 349 27.70 -8.15 -10.54
CA PRO A 349 28.86 -7.49 -9.94
C PRO A 349 28.82 -5.96 -9.98
N GLU A 350 28.32 -5.36 -11.04
CA GLU A 350 28.24 -3.91 -11.18
C GLU A 350 27.21 -3.30 -10.21
N GLU A 351 26.02 -3.90 -10.14
CA GLU A 351 24.95 -3.47 -9.24
C GLU A 351 25.32 -3.66 -7.77
N LEU A 352 25.98 -4.78 -7.46
CA LEU A 352 26.44 -5.07 -6.09
C LEU A 352 27.52 -4.07 -5.64
N HIS A 353 28.50 -3.76 -6.50
CA HIS A 353 29.52 -2.76 -6.20
C HIS A 353 28.91 -1.37 -6.05
N ALA A 354 28.02 -0.96 -6.97
CA ALA A 354 27.32 0.31 -6.88
C ALA A 354 26.50 0.43 -5.58
N LEU A 355 25.87 -0.66 -5.14
CA LEU A 355 25.15 -0.70 -3.86
C LEU A 355 26.13 -0.52 -2.69
N GLY A 356 27.27 -1.19 -2.67
CA GLY A 356 28.33 -1.04 -1.67
C GLY A 356 28.84 0.41 -1.57
N GLN A 357 29.12 1.06 -2.71
CA GLN A 357 29.52 2.48 -2.75
C GLN A 357 28.45 3.40 -2.14
N ARG A 358 27.17 3.18 -2.44
CA ARG A 358 26.07 3.97 -1.87
C ARG A 358 25.91 3.70 -0.38
N PHE A 359 26.08 2.45 0.03
CA PHE A 359 26.04 2.07 1.44
C PHE A 359 27.08 2.86 2.24
N ARG A 360 28.35 2.85 1.80
CA ARG A 360 29.42 3.64 2.42
C ARG A 360 29.10 5.13 2.42
N TYR A 361 28.69 5.68 1.27
CA TYR A 361 28.33 7.09 1.16
C TYR A 361 27.31 7.54 2.21
N TYR A 362 26.22 6.79 2.39
CA TYR A 362 25.18 7.17 3.36
C TYR A 362 25.61 6.92 4.81
N ALA A 363 26.45 5.94 5.08
CA ALA A 363 27.07 5.75 6.38
C ALA A 363 27.97 6.95 6.78
N GLU A 364 28.78 7.45 5.84
CA GLU A 364 29.60 8.65 6.02
C GLU A 364 28.74 9.91 6.20
N GLN A 365 27.68 10.09 5.40
CA GLN A 365 26.75 11.20 5.55
C GLN A 365 26.04 11.19 6.92
N ALA A 366 25.62 10.02 7.39
CA ALA A 366 25.01 9.86 8.71
C ALA A 366 26.00 10.26 9.82
N THR A 367 27.26 9.83 9.72
CA THR A 367 28.34 10.18 10.64
C THR A 367 28.60 11.69 10.65
N ALA A 368 28.63 12.33 9.49
CA ALA A 368 28.80 13.79 9.36
C ALA A 368 27.65 14.58 10.03
N GLN A 369 26.45 13.97 10.16
CA GLN A 369 25.32 14.54 10.89
C GLN A 369 25.28 14.16 12.38
N GLY A 370 26.34 13.53 12.90
CA GLY A 370 26.47 13.13 14.31
C GLY A 370 25.88 11.76 14.64
N LEU A 371 25.47 10.97 13.62
CA LEU A 371 24.96 9.60 13.81
C LEU A 371 26.13 8.60 13.68
N THR A 372 27.13 8.69 14.55
CA THR A 372 28.37 7.90 14.48
C THR A 372 28.13 6.39 14.53
N PHE A 373 27.10 5.95 15.25
CA PHE A 373 26.72 4.54 15.34
C PHE A 373 26.26 3.96 13.99
N ALA A 374 25.75 4.79 13.08
CA ALA A 374 25.36 4.36 11.73
C ALA A 374 26.54 3.83 10.92
N GLN A 375 27.71 4.45 11.04
CA GLN A 375 28.92 3.99 10.36
C GLN A 375 29.38 2.62 10.86
N GLN A 376 29.23 2.37 12.15
CA GLN A 376 29.59 1.08 12.76
C GLN A 376 28.68 -0.03 12.27
N MET A 377 27.38 0.20 12.27
CA MET A 377 26.41 -0.75 11.74
C MET A 377 26.64 -1.01 10.25
N ALA A 378 26.95 0.04 9.49
CA ALA A 378 27.31 -0.11 8.08
C ALA A 378 28.58 -0.98 7.90
N GLY A 379 29.54 -0.89 8.81
CA GLY A 379 30.73 -1.74 8.82
C GLY A 379 30.36 -3.23 8.97
N TYR A 380 29.49 -3.58 9.90
CA TYR A 380 29.02 -4.95 10.05
C TYR A 380 28.18 -5.42 8.86
N ASP A 381 27.31 -4.57 8.33
CA ASP A 381 26.43 -4.92 7.21
C ASP A 381 27.18 -5.07 5.89
N LEU A 382 28.10 -4.14 5.56
CA LEU A 382 28.98 -4.26 4.40
C LEU A 382 29.93 -5.46 4.56
N GLY A 383 30.41 -5.69 5.79
CA GLY A 383 31.22 -6.84 6.10
C GLY A 383 30.48 -8.14 5.83
N TRP A 384 29.22 -8.23 6.25
CA TRP A 384 28.37 -9.37 5.95
C TRP A 384 28.20 -9.57 4.44
N VAL A 385 27.93 -8.49 3.67
CA VAL A 385 27.82 -8.56 2.21
C VAL A 385 29.12 -9.05 1.56
N ALA A 386 30.27 -8.57 2.04
CA ALA A 386 31.58 -9.01 1.55
C ALA A 386 31.83 -10.51 1.80
N LEU A 387 31.42 -11.02 2.98
CA LEU A 387 31.50 -12.44 3.32
C LEU A 387 30.58 -13.30 2.45
N GLU A 388 29.36 -12.88 2.20
CA GLU A 388 28.44 -13.59 1.30
C GLU A 388 28.95 -13.59 -0.15
N ALA A 389 29.45 -12.44 -0.63
CA ALA A 389 30.07 -12.32 -1.96
C ALA A 389 31.30 -13.22 -2.09
N ALA A 390 32.11 -13.31 -1.03
CA ALA A 390 33.29 -14.20 -1.00
C ALA A 390 32.88 -15.68 -0.99
N ALA A 391 31.84 -16.05 -0.23
CA ALA A 391 31.29 -17.42 -0.18
C ALA A 391 30.70 -17.85 -1.53
N ALA A 392 30.03 -16.93 -2.23
CA ALA A 392 29.48 -17.14 -3.57
C ALA A 392 30.54 -17.07 -4.69
N ALA A 393 31.81 -16.85 -4.36
CA ALA A 393 32.89 -16.60 -5.32
C ALA A 393 32.56 -15.47 -6.33
N SER A 394 31.77 -14.48 -5.90
CA SER A 394 31.40 -13.33 -6.73
C SER A 394 32.64 -12.51 -7.11
N PRO A 395 32.78 -12.08 -8.37
CA PRO A 395 33.87 -11.22 -8.79
C PRO A 395 33.82 -9.84 -8.11
N SER A 396 32.70 -9.46 -7.50
CA SER A 396 32.56 -8.22 -6.73
C SER A 396 33.05 -8.30 -5.29
N ALA A 397 33.38 -9.47 -4.78
CA ALA A 397 33.80 -9.62 -3.39
C ALA A 397 34.96 -8.67 -3.00
N PRO A 398 36.05 -8.51 -3.79
CA PRO A 398 37.11 -7.54 -3.49
C PRO A 398 36.60 -6.10 -3.50
N LEU A 399 35.68 -5.74 -4.41
CA LEU A 399 35.17 -4.37 -4.56
C LEU A 399 34.24 -4.00 -3.36
N VAL A 400 33.36 -4.88 -2.95
CA VAL A 400 32.52 -4.65 -1.75
C VAL A 400 33.38 -4.59 -0.50
N LEU A 401 34.38 -5.47 -0.38
CA LEU A 401 35.33 -5.44 0.72
C LEU A 401 36.10 -4.11 0.77
N SER A 402 36.52 -3.58 -0.37
CA SER A 402 37.20 -2.27 -0.43
C SER A 402 36.34 -1.13 0.09
N GLU A 403 35.01 -1.14 -0.18
CA GLU A 403 34.06 -0.16 0.36
C GLU A 403 33.93 -0.26 1.89
N MET A 404 33.94 -1.48 2.43
CA MET A 404 33.92 -1.73 3.87
C MET A 404 35.22 -1.28 4.55
N ILE A 405 36.37 -1.61 3.95
CA ILE A 405 37.71 -1.23 4.44
C ILE A 405 37.85 0.30 4.45
N ALA A 406 37.32 0.98 3.43
CA ALA A 406 37.41 2.43 3.29
C ALA A 406 36.62 3.20 4.37
N LEU A 407 35.71 2.55 5.11
CA LEU A 407 35.05 3.18 6.27
C LEU A 407 36.11 3.62 7.28
N ASN A 408 36.13 4.94 7.54
CA ASN A 408 37.19 5.54 8.35
C ASN A 408 36.98 5.19 9.85
N HIS A 409 37.98 4.52 10.43
CA HIS A 409 38.04 4.17 11.85
C HIS A 409 38.79 5.23 12.69
N ASN A 410 39.20 6.35 12.12
CA ASN A 410 39.79 7.48 12.85
C ASN A 410 38.69 8.30 13.54
N GLY A 411 38.54 8.19 14.83
CA GLY A 411 37.49 8.87 15.58
C GLY A 411 37.66 8.74 17.09
N THR A 412 36.59 9.03 17.83
CA THR A 412 36.53 8.84 19.29
C THR A 412 36.67 7.35 19.64
N HIS A 413 37.20 7.03 20.82
CA HIS A 413 37.59 5.65 21.21
C HIS A 413 36.47 4.62 21.01
N GLY A 414 35.25 4.87 21.44
CA GLY A 414 34.15 3.89 21.34
C GLY A 414 33.71 3.56 19.91
N PRO A 415 33.33 4.55 19.08
CA PRO A 415 33.02 4.34 17.66
C PRO A 415 34.13 3.68 16.87
N ARG A 416 35.36 4.08 17.13
CA ARG A 416 36.55 3.48 16.51
C ARG A 416 36.65 1.98 16.81
N MET A 417 36.48 1.57 18.07
CA MET A 417 36.59 0.17 18.51
C MET A 417 35.57 -0.70 17.80
N LEU A 418 34.31 -0.30 17.69
CA LEU A 418 33.27 -1.09 17.04
C LEU A 418 33.53 -1.32 15.54
N LEU A 419 34.06 -0.32 14.83
CA LEU A 419 34.44 -0.48 13.42
C LEU A 419 35.68 -1.38 13.26
N ILE A 420 36.65 -1.28 14.15
CA ILE A 420 37.81 -2.21 14.19
C ILE A 420 37.32 -3.63 14.41
N LYS A 421 36.44 -3.86 15.38
CA LYS A 421 35.85 -5.18 15.61
C LYS A 421 35.11 -5.70 14.39
N ALA A 422 34.32 -4.86 13.69
CA ALA A 422 33.65 -5.26 12.46
C ALA A 422 34.64 -5.74 11.40
N LYS A 423 35.77 -5.03 11.23
CA LYS A 423 36.84 -5.42 10.30
C LYS A 423 37.49 -6.75 10.71
N ILE A 424 37.76 -6.95 12.00
CA ILE A 424 38.33 -8.20 12.53
C ILE A 424 37.36 -9.38 12.31
N VAL A 425 36.07 -9.20 12.57
CA VAL A 425 35.04 -10.21 12.29
C VAL A 425 35.06 -10.61 10.81
N VAL A 426 35.14 -9.64 9.90
CA VAL A 426 35.21 -9.90 8.47
C VAL A 426 36.52 -10.62 8.10
N GLY A 427 37.66 -10.19 8.62
CA GLY A 427 38.96 -10.84 8.37
C GLY A 427 38.96 -12.30 8.78
N ALA A 428 38.46 -12.62 9.99
CA ALA A 428 38.30 -14.01 10.45
C ALA A 428 37.33 -14.80 9.56
N GLY A 429 36.21 -14.22 9.16
CA GLY A 429 35.23 -14.86 8.27
C GLY A 429 35.76 -15.11 6.85
N LEU A 430 36.67 -14.30 6.36
CA LEU A 430 37.36 -14.53 5.07
C LEU A 430 38.34 -15.71 5.16
N ILE A 431 39.04 -15.88 6.31
CA ILE A 431 39.89 -17.07 6.56
C ILE A 431 39.01 -18.34 6.59
N GLU A 432 37.87 -18.32 7.28
CA GLU A 432 36.91 -19.43 7.30
C GLU A 432 36.52 -19.87 5.87
N ARG A 433 36.32 -18.88 5.00
CA ARG A 433 35.94 -19.08 3.58
C ARG A 433 37.11 -19.36 2.66
N LYS A 434 38.32 -19.59 3.22
CA LYS A 434 39.54 -19.84 2.47
C LYS A 434 39.96 -18.71 1.51
N ARG A 435 39.59 -17.48 1.85
CA ARG A 435 39.94 -16.26 1.12
C ARG A 435 41.04 -15.49 1.87
N GLY A 436 42.17 -16.14 2.08
CA GLY A 436 43.33 -15.52 2.74
C GLY A 436 43.86 -14.26 2.00
N ASP A 437 43.72 -14.23 0.67
CA ASP A 437 44.00 -13.06 -0.18
C ASP A 437 43.22 -11.81 0.27
N LEU A 438 41.89 -11.96 0.52
CA LEU A 438 41.06 -10.88 0.97
C LEU A 438 41.23 -10.58 2.47
N ALA A 439 41.48 -11.61 3.28
CA ALA A 439 41.81 -11.40 4.69
C ALA A 439 43.05 -10.57 4.91
N GLN A 440 44.06 -10.74 4.07
CA GLN A 440 45.31 -9.93 4.10
C GLN A 440 44.99 -8.44 3.83
N LEU A 441 44.11 -8.12 2.89
CA LEU A 441 43.72 -6.71 2.63
C LEU A 441 43.07 -6.05 3.87
N VAL A 442 42.30 -6.82 4.66
CA VAL A 442 41.77 -6.32 5.91
C VAL A 442 42.86 -6.11 6.96
N ALA A 443 43.78 -7.05 7.07
CA ALA A 443 44.92 -6.96 8.01
C ALA A 443 45.80 -5.75 7.66
N ASP A 444 46.14 -5.54 6.40
CA ASP A 444 46.93 -4.41 5.92
C ASP A 444 46.27 -3.06 6.25
N ASN A 445 44.95 -2.96 6.16
CA ASN A 445 44.20 -1.75 6.55
C ASN A 445 44.22 -1.46 8.06
N LEU A 446 44.46 -2.47 8.88
CA LEU A 446 44.51 -2.35 10.34
C LEU A 446 46.00 -2.23 10.85
N ALA A 447 46.99 -2.43 9.99
CA ALA A 447 48.41 -2.52 10.36
C ALA A 447 48.95 -1.28 11.07
N ASP A 448 48.44 -0.08 10.74
CA ASP A 448 48.89 1.18 11.33
C ASP A 448 48.30 1.43 12.75
N LEU A 449 47.44 0.53 13.23
CA LEU A 449 46.81 0.67 14.55
C LEU A 449 47.70 0.11 15.66
N PRO A 450 47.64 0.69 16.90
CA PRO A 450 48.36 0.18 18.06
C PRO A 450 48.01 -1.29 18.35
N ALA A 451 49.03 -2.10 18.59
CA ALA A 451 48.90 -3.53 18.84
C ALA A 451 48.02 -3.84 20.08
N ASP A 452 48.10 -3.02 21.12
CA ASP A 452 47.29 -3.12 22.33
C ASP A 452 45.80 -2.93 22.03
N LEU A 453 45.45 -1.98 21.15
CA LEU A 453 44.08 -1.74 20.71
C LEU A 453 43.54 -2.91 19.90
N LEU A 454 44.33 -3.47 19.01
CA LEU A 454 43.97 -4.65 18.23
C LEU A 454 43.79 -5.89 19.11
N ALA A 455 44.72 -6.11 20.06
CA ALA A 455 44.63 -7.20 21.04
C ALA A 455 43.38 -7.09 21.91
N GLN A 456 43.04 -5.89 22.36
CA GLN A 456 41.81 -5.62 23.10
C GLN A 456 40.58 -5.98 22.26
N ALA A 457 40.52 -5.56 20.99
CA ALA A 457 39.40 -5.86 20.11
C ALA A 457 39.22 -7.39 19.90
N VAL A 458 40.31 -8.12 19.70
CA VAL A 458 40.31 -9.58 19.54
C VAL A 458 39.84 -10.25 20.84
N ALA A 459 40.31 -9.78 22.01
CA ALA A 459 39.92 -10.32 23.31
C ALA A 459 38.43 -10.11 23.58
N GLU A 460 37.91 -8.92 23.33
CA GLU A 460 36.48 -8.61 23.48
C GLU A 460 35.62 -9.45 22.56
N LEU A 461 35.95 -9.60 21.29
CA LEU A 461 35.26 -10.48 20.34
C LEU A 461 35.30 -11.96 20.76
N SER A 462 36.44 -12.42 21.28
CA SER A 462 36.59 -13.77 21.78
C SER A 462 35.73 -14.08 23.01
N ALA A 463 35.37 -13.04 23.77
CA ALA A 463 34.52 -13.17 24.96
C ALA A 463 33.03 -13.29 24.64
N VAL A 464 32.57 -12.85 23.44
CA VAL A 464 31.15 -12.92 23.04
C VAL A 464 30.73 -14.38 22.86
N ARG A 465 29.82 -14.88 23.72
CA ARG A 465 29.31 -16.26 23.70
C ARG A 465 27.86 -16.33 23.27
N GLU A 466 27.06 -15.32 23.63
CA GLU A 466 25.61 -15.33 23.40
C GLU A 466 25.26 -14.75 22.05
N ARG A 467 24.46 -15.49 21.31
CA ARG A 467 23.96 -15.05 20.00
C ARG A 467 22.86 -13.98 20.14
N ALA A 468 21.99 -14.14 21.15
CA ALA A 468 20.93 -13.19 21.42
C ALA A 468 21.52 -11.89 21.94
N PHE A 469 20.99 -10.77 21.48
CA PHE A 469 21.28 -9.48 22.10
C PHE A 469 20.44 -9.33 23.37
N TRP A 470 20.98 -8.72 24.40
CA TRP A 470 20.34 -8.58 25.73
C TRP A 470 19.18 -7.55 25.77
N GLU A 471 19.05 -6.75 24.70
CA GLU A 471 17.90 -5.89 24.47
C GLU A 471 17.09 -6.34 23.26
N VAL A 472 15.80 -5.98 23.22
CA VAL A 472 14.95 -6.19 22.04
C VAL A 472 15.33 -5.17 20.97
N THR A 473 16.01 -5.62 19.93
CA THR A 473 16.39 -4.82 18.78
C THR A 473 15.74 -5.42 17.52
N ASP A 474 15.67 -4.63 16.43
CA ASP A 474 15.10 -5.09 15.16
C ASP A 474 15.78 -6.34 14.62
N ARG A 475 17.06 -6.57 14.98
CA ARG A 475 17.84 -7.72 14.55
C ARG A 475 17.85 -8.88 15.54
N GLN A 476 17.57 -8.62 16.81
CA GLN A 476 17.57 -9.59 17.93
C GLN A 476 18.86 -10.45 18.03
N VAL A 477 19.91 -10.06 17.35
CA VAL A 477 21.19 -10.78 17.28
C VAL A 477 22.32 -9.83 17.62
N ASN A 478 23.24 -10.29 18.45
CA ASN A 478 24.47 -9.56 18.72
C ASN A 478 25.35 -9.57 17.45
N VAL A 479 25.61 -8.41 16.90
CA VAL A 479 26.39 -8.24 15.66
C VAL A 479 27.85 -8.68 15.79
N GLU A 480 28.37 -8.77 17.03
CA GLU A 480 29.72 -9.25 17.35
C GLU A 480 29.77 -10.77 17.54
N TRP A 481 28.61 -11.45 17.58
CA TRP A 481 28.58 -12.89 17.75
C TRP A 481 29.05 -13.60 16.48
N MET A 482 29.90 -14.59 16.67
CA MET A 482 30.42 -15.47 15.61
C MET A 482 30.08 -16.93 15.91
N ALA A 483 29.75 -17.70 14.87
CA ALA A 483 29.63 -19.14 14.96
C ALA A 483 30.98 -19.77 15.42
N PRO A 484 30.97 -20.96 16.04
CA PRO A 484 32.21 -21.57 16.54
C PRO A 484 33.31 -21.70 15.50
N GLU A 485 32.98 -22.07 14.26
CA GLU A 485 33.89 -22.21 13.14
C GLU A 485 34.53 -20.87 12.76
N HIS A 486 33.69 -19.82 12.65
CA HIS A 486 34.14 -18.45 12.37
C HIS A 486 35.03 -17.93 13.52
N ARG A 487 34.64 -18.15 14.78
CA ARG A 487 35.39 -17.71 15.94
C ARG A 487 36.77 -18.39 16.03
N ALA A 488 36.88 -19.67 15.62
CA ALA A 488 38.15 -20.36 15.56
C ALA A 488 39.17 -19.71 14.63
N CYS A 489 38.69 -18.93 13.65
CA CYS A 489 39.52 -18.15 12.72
C CYS A 489 40.03 -16.82 13.28
N LEU A 490 39.60 -16.40 14.48
CA LEU A 490 40.13 -15.20 15.13
C LEU A 490 41.64 -15.29 15.41
N ALA A 491 42.12 -16.43 15.93
CA ALA A 491 43.55 -16.62 16.23
C ALA A 491 44.42 -16.63 14.97
N PRO A 492 44.05 -17.36 13.88
CA PRO A 492 44.77 -17.21 12.59
C PRO A 492 44.77 -15.77 12.05
N PHE A 493 43.63 -15.02 12.19
CA PHE A 493 43.60 -13.63 11.74
C PHE A 493 44.45 -12.70 12.62
N ALA A 494 44.46 -12.91 13.95
CA ALA A 494 45.35 -12.21 14.88
C ALA A 494 46.82 -12.38 14.51
N GLY A 495 47.20 -13.59 14.04
CA GLY A 495 48.53 -13.81 13.48
C GLY A 495 48.86 -12.93 12.28
N LEU A 496 47.90 -12.66 11.37
CA LEU A 496 48.10 -11.70 10.26
C LEU A 496 48.23 -10.27 10.73
N LEU A 497 47.69 -9.91 11.92
CA LEU A 497 47.84 -8.61 12.55
C LEU A 497 49.14 -8.48 13.37
N GLY A 498 50.00 -9.50 13.39
CA GLY A 498 51.22 -9.51 14.19
C GLY A 498 51.00 -9.65 15.71
N LEU A 499 49.86 -10.18 16.15
CA LEU A 499 49.49 -10.38 17.57
C LEU A 499 49.77 -11.81 18.07
N GLY A 500 50.61 -12.53 17.38
CA GLY A 500 50.96 -13.95 17.74
C GLY A 500 52.04 -14.05 18.77
#